data_6ef5cf981f53a7a82078d0218cba5352
#
_entry.id   6ef5cf981f53a7a82078d0218cba5352
#
_cell.length_a   1.000
_cell.length_b   1.000
_cell.length_c   1.000
_cell.angle_alpha   90.00
_cell.angle_beta   90.00
_cell.angle_gamma   90.00
#
_symmetry.space_group_name_H-M   'P 1'
#
loop_
_entity.id
_entity.type
_entity.pdbx_description
1 polymer ?
#
loop_
_entity_poly.entity_id
_entity_poly.type
_entity_poly.pdbx_seq_one_letter_code
_entity_poly.pdbx_strand_id
1 'polypeptide(L)'
;MKAIWRFLSDLPDVEVMADHEIYEILHKHKSPNIPEHVAGGDVEGGRTRTQEFVDAAWLCVKPRISPFQHYRLVHRIVERVLFKFECTKQLIMAILDTLKGVHILTYIQAVD
;
A
#
# COMPACT_ATOMS: atom_id res chain seq x y z
N MET A 1 3.35 13.81 0.20
CA MET A 1 2.36 13.06 1.03
C MET A 1 1.36 12.39 0.10
N LYS A 2 1.04 11.14 0.39
CA LYS A 2 -0.04 10.40 -0.27
C LYS A 2 -1.16 10.16 0.74
N ALA A 3 -2.39 10.41 0.35
CA ALA A 3 -3.58 10.00 1.07
C ALA A 3 -4.21 8.83 0.33
N ILE A 4 -4.37 7.71 1.01
CA ILE A 4 -4.90 6.47 0.44
C ILE A 4 -5.97 5.86 1.34
N TRP A 5 -6.77 4.99 0.78
CA TRP A 5 -7.71 4.17 1.53
C TRP A 5 -7.10 2.79 1.76
N ARG A 6 -6.80 2.47 3.00
CA ARG A 6 -6.27 1.17 3.39
C ARG A 6 -7.42 0.19 3.63
N PHE A 7 -7.35 -0.96 2.99
CA PHE A 7 -8.30 -2.05 3.22
C PHE A 7 -8.12 -2.63 4.63
N LEU A 8 -9.22 -2.82 5.33
CA LEU A 8 -9.26 -3.52 6.61
C LEU A 8 -9.92 -4.88 6.40
N SER A 9 -9.22 -5.95 6.76
CA SER A 9 -9.82 -7.28 6.72
C SER A 9 -10.91 -7.41 7.79
N ASP A 10 -12.04 -7.98 7.42
CA ASP A 10 -13.11 -8.38 8.32
C ASP A 10 -12.97 -9.84 8.78
N LEU A 11 -11.95 -10.54 8.29
CA LEU A 11 -11.61 -11.91 8.68
C LEU A 11 -10.72 -11.88 9.93
N PRO A 12 -11.07 -12.65 10.99
CA PRO A 12 -10.35 -12.59 12.27
C PRO A 12 -8.89 -13.04 12.19
N ASP A 13 -8.57 -13.90 11.21
CA ASP A 13 -7.23 -14.49 11.07
C ASP A 13 -6.37 -13.80 9.99
N VAL A 14 -6.86 -12.72 9.39
CA VAL A 14 -6.16 -11.99 8.33
C VAL A 14 -5.86 -10.57 8.79
N GLU A 15 -4.61 -10.34 9.12
CA GLU A 15 -4.09 -9.00 9.39
C GLU A 15 -3.49 -8.41 8.10
N VAL A 16 -3.96 -7.23 7.70
CA VAL A 16 -3.41 -6.50 6.57
C VAL A 16 -2.40 -5.49 7.08
N MET A 17 -1.12 -5.74 6.78
CA MET A 17 -0.02 -4.88 7.18
C MET A 17 -0.14 -3.49 6.53
N ALA A 18 0.06 -2.44 7.29
CA ALA A 18 0.06 -1.07 6.77
C ALA A 18 1.34 -0.79 5.96
N ASP A 19 1.23 0.09 4.97
CA ASP A 19 2.34 0.40 4.05
C ASP A 19 3.60 0.88 4.77
N HIS A 20 3.48 1.70 5.82
CA HIS A 20 4.66 2.18 6.57
C HIS A 20 5.42 1.05 7.27
N GLU A 21 4.72 0.03 7.75
CA GLU A 21 5.33 -1.15 8.38
C GLU A 21 6.13 -1.96 7.34
N ILE A 22 5.59 -2.09 6.12
CA ILE A 22 6.28 -2.73 5.00
C ILE A 22 7.57 -1.97 4.65
N TYR A 23 7.51 -0.64 4.56
CA TYR A 23 8.69 0.18 4.29
C TYR A 23 9.75 0.05 5.38
N GLU A 24 9.37 -0.01 6.65
CA GLU A 24 10.29 -0.23 7.76
C GLU A 24 11.02 -1.57 7.65
N ILE A 25 10.29 -2.64 7.32
CA ILE A 25 10.88 -3.97 7.09
C ILE A 25 11.86 -3.93 5.92
N LEU A 26 11.47 -3.33 4.80
CA LEU A 26 12.31 -3.24 3.61
C LEU A 26 13.59 -2.44 3.87
N HIS A 27 13.52 -1.35 4.61
CA HIS A 27 14.68 -0.55 5.01
C HIS A 27 15.59 -1.32 5.98
N LYS A 28 15.03 -2.06 6.92
CA LYS A 28 15.79 -2.92 7.84
C LYS A 28 16.62 -3.95 7.08
N HIS A 29 16.06 -4.52 6.03
CA HIS A 29 16.76 -5.50 5.17
C HIS A 29 17.60 -4.84 4.06
N LYS A 30 17.76 -3.52 4.07
CA LYS A 30 18.54 -2.77 3.07
C LYS A 30 18.14 -3.06 1.63
N SER A 31 16.83 -3.21 1.39
CA SER A 31 16.29 -3.41 0.05
C SER A 31 16.60 -2.23 -0.86
N PRO A 32 17.12 -2.44 -2.09
CA PRO A 32 17.41 -1.36 -3.02
C PRO A 32 16.12 -0.76 -3.59
N ASN A 33 16.22 0.46 -4.08
CA ASN A 33 15.18 1.14 -4.86
C ASN A 33 13.85 1.33 -4.12
N ILE A 34 13.89 1.38 -2.79
CA ILE A 34 12.74 1.65 -1.95
C ILE A 34 12.76 3.12 -1.53
N PRO A 35 11.66 3.87 -1.74
CA PRO A 35 11.57 5.25 -1.32
C PRO A 35 11.73 5.37 0.19
N GLU A 36 12.51 6.36 0.64
CA GLU A 36 12.58 6.66 2.06
C GLU A 36 11.24 7.25 2.53
N HIS A 37 10.58 6.57 3.46
CA HIS A 37 9.38 7.10 4.09
C HIS A 37 9.75 7.93 5.32
N VAL A 38 9.00 9.00 5.53
CA VAL A 38 9.19 9.91 6.66
C VAL A 38 8.22 9.57 7.77
N ALA A 39 6.97 9.33 7.43
CA ALA A 39 5.91 9.02 8.37
C ALA A 39 4.75 8.31 7.66
N GLY A 40 3.96 7.60 8.41
CA GLY A 40 2.72 7.01 7.93
C GLY A 40 1.82 6.64 9.09
N GLY A 41 0.53 6.57 8.84
CA GLY A 41 -0.43 6.16 9.83
C GLY A 41 -1.88 6.39 9.43
N ASP A 42 -2.76 5.80 10.21
CA ASP A 42 -4.21 5.95 10.05
C ASP A 42 -4.65 7.35 10.49
N VAL A 43 -5.63 7.89 9.78
CA VAL A 43 -6.28 9.16 10.16
C VAL A 43 -7.39 8.84 11.15
N GLU A 44 -7.35 9.48 12.30
CA GLU A 44 -8.38 9.34 13.32
C GLU A 44 -9.78 9.66 12.74
N GLY A 45 -10.76 8.80 13.03
CA GLY A 45 -12.11 8.93 12.49
C GLY A 45 -12.25 8.70 10.98
N GLY A 46 -11.17 8.29 10.31
CA GLY A 46 -11.14 8.08 8.86
C GLY A 46 -11.64 6.73 8.37
N ARG A 47 -12.32 5.96 9.21
CA ARG A 47 -12.88 4.66 8.81
C ARG A 47 -14.21 4.85 8.05
N THR A 48 -14.37 4.11 6.95
CA THR A 48 -15.64 4.11 6.21
C THR A 48 -16.74 3.43 7.01
N ARG A 49 -17.97 3.89 6.79
CA ARG A 49 -19.17 3.38 7.46
C ARG A 49 -20.12 2.66 6.51
N THR A 50 -19.75 2.53 5.24
CA THR A 50 -20.60 1.92 4.20
C THR A 50 -21.00 0.48 4.58
N GLN A 51 -20.13 -0.26 5.25
CA GLN A 51 -20.38 -1.61 5.72
C GLN A 51 -21.51 -1.71 6.78
N GLU A 52 -21.83 -0.62 7.45
CA GLU A 52 -22.92 -0.57 8.45
C GLU A 52 -24.32 -0.55 7.81
N PHE A 53 -24.39 -0.29 6.49
CA PHE A 53 -25.64 -0.09 5.75
C PHE A 53 -25.96 -1.27 4.80
N VAL A 54 -25.30 -2.40 4.92
CA VAL A 54 -25.52 -3.56 4.04
C VAL A 54 -26.94 -4.14 4.10
N ASP A 55 -27.63 -3.93 5.23
CA ASP A 55 -29.00 -4.37 5.45
C ASP A 55 -30.05 -3.26 5.20
N ALA A 56 -29.62 -2.10 4.68
CA ALA A 56 -30.53 -0.98 4.41
C ALA A 56 -31.58 -1.39 3.36
N ALA A 57 -32.83 -0.97 3.60
CA ALA A 57 -33.97 -1.35 2.74
C ALA A 57 -33.86 -0.82 1.30
N TRP A 58 -33.06 0.22 1.08
CA TRP A 58 -32.82 0.80 -0.25
C TRP A 58 -31.77 0.05 -1.07
N LEU A 59 -31.03 -0.90 -0.48
CA LEU A 59 -30.08 -1.74 -1.20
C LEU A 59 -30.80 -2.91 -1.88
N CYS A 60 -30.71 -2.94 -3.22
CA CYS A 60 -31.29 -4.03 -4.03
C CYS A 60 -30.48 -5.34 -3.89
N VAL A 61 -29.17 -5.24 -3.65
CA VAL A 61 -28.28 -6.36 -3.44
C VAL A 61 -27.53 -6.14 -2.12
N LYS A 62 -27.42 -7.18 -1.31
CA LYS A 62 -26.67 -7.13 -0.04
C LYS A 62 -25.22 -7.57 -0.26
N PRO A 63 -24.32 -6.68 -0.70
CA PRO A 63 -22.93 -7.03 -0.93
C PRO A 63 -22.20 -7.19 0.40
N ARG A 64 -21.20 -8.06 0.39
CA ARG A 64 -20.21 -8.07 1.47
C ARG A 64 -19.30 -6.86 1.30
N ILE A 65 -19.38 -5.90 2.20
CA ILE A 65 -18.61 -4.66 2.18
C ILE A 65 -17.63 -4.68 3.34
N SER A 66 -16.35 -4.66 3.03
CA SER A 66 -15.29 -4.52 4.02
C SER A 66 -15.00 -3.05 4.29
N PRO A 67 -14.65 -2.67 5.52
CA PRO A 67 -14.29 -1.31 5.85
C PRO A 67 -12.96 -0.90 5.24
N PHE A 68 -12.83 0.40 4.93
CA PHE A 68 -11.58 1.04 4.55
C PHE A 68 -11.19 2.08 5.59
N GLN A 69 -9.91 2.26 5.77
CA GLN A 69 -9.33 3.26 6.68
C GLN A 69 -8.58 4.32 5.89
N HIS A 70 -8.88 5.58 6.13
CA HIS A 70 -8.10 6.66 5.57
C HIS A 70 -6.71 6.65 6.18
N TYR A 71 -5.71 6.59 5.32
CA TYR A 71 -4.30 6.42 5.67
C TYR A 71 -3.45 7.49 4.99
N ARG A 72 -2.44 7.99 5.68
CA ARG A 72 -1.49 8.95 5.12
C ARG A 72 -0.09 8.38 5.14
N LEU A 73 0.63 8.58 4.05
CA LEU A 73 2.01 8.16 3.88
C LEU A 73 2.84 9.33 3.35
N VAL A 74 3.95 9.61 4.01
CA VAL A 74 4.85 10.69 3.64
C VAL A 74 6.18 10.10 3.20
N HIS A 75 6.50 10.26 1.93
CA HIS A 75 7.80 9.94 1.36
C HIS A 75 8.68 11.17 1.26
N ARG A 76 9.99 10.97 1.30
CA ARG A 76 10.96 12.05 1.11
C ARG A 76 11.03 12.53 -0.33
N ILE A 77 10.75 11.65 -1.29
CA ILE A 77 10.81 11.95 -2.72
C ILE A 77 9.41 12.10 -3.33
N VAL A 78 9.33 12.88 -4.41
CA VAL A 78 8.13 12.97 -5.25
C VAL A 78 8.27 11.95 -6.38
N GLU A 79 7.35 11.02 -6.44
CA GLU A 79 7.32 9.98 -7.46
C GLU A 79 6.77 10.52 -8.77
N ARG A 80 7.28 10.00 -9.88
CA ARG A 80 6.80 10.26 -11.24
C ARG A 80 6.18 8.98 -11.81
N VAL A 81 5.06 9.13 -12.52
CA VAL A 81 4.41 7.98 -13.16
C VAL A 81 5.30 7.39 -14.26
N LEU A 82 5.30 6.05 -14.34
CA LEU A 82 6.20 5.30 -15.22
C LEU A 82 6.08 5.70 -16.71
N PHE A 83 4.88 5.97 -17.20
CA PHE A 83 4.68 6.31 -18.62
C PHE A 83 5.20 7.73 -19.02
N LYS A 84 5.69 8.53 -18.08
CA LYS A 84 6.37 9.79 -18.35
C LYS A 84 7.89 9.63 -18.50
N PHE A 85 8.33 8.51 -19.06
CA PHE A 85 9.74 8.33 -19.42
C PHE A 85 10.12 9.18 -20.66
N GLU A 86 11.36 9.62 -20.71
CA GLU A 86 11.87 10.45 -21.81
C GLU A 86 12.54 9.60 -22.89
N CYS A 87 13.05 8.43 -22.52
CA CYS A 87 13.69 7.51 -23.46
C CYS A 87 13.52 6.06 -22.99
N THR A 88 13.64 5.13 -23.91
CA THR A 88 13.51 3.67 -23.66
C THR A 88 14.46 3.17 -22.56
N LYS A 89 15.65 3.74 -22.46
CA LYS A 89 16.61 3.40 -21.41
C LYS A 89 16.06 3.66 -20.02
N GLN A 90 15.39 4.79 -19.79
CA GLN A 90 14.76 5.11 -18.52
C GLN A 90 13.67 4.09 -18.17
N LEU A 91 12.85 3.71 -19.15
CA LEU A 91 11.80 2.70 -18.95
C LEU A 91 12.40 1.35 -18.55
N ILE A 92 13.41 0.87 -19.26
CA ILE A 92 14.07 -0.41 -18.96
C ILE A 92 14.74 -0.37 -17.60
N MET A 93 15.41 0.72 -17.25
CA MET A 93 16.03 0.88 -15.92
C MET A 93 15.01 0.84 -14.81
N ALA A 94 13.87 1.53 -14.96
CA ALA A 94 12.80 1.53 -13.97
C ALA A 94 12.21 0.12 -13.77
N ILE A 95 12.00 -0.64 -14.84
CA ILE A 95 11.52 -2.02 -14.77
C ILE A 95 12.53 -2.93 -14.07
N LEU A 96 13.81 -2.82 -14.40
CA LEU A 96 14.88 -3.59 -13.75
C LEU A 96 14.96 -3.31 -12.25
N ASP A 97 14.88 -2.05 -11.85
CA ASP A 97 14.91 -1.63 -10.46
C ASP A 97 13.69 -2.17 -9.69
N THR A 98 12.53 -2.20 -10.31
CA THR A 98 11.31 -2.80 -9.74
C THR A 98 11.50 -4.30 -9.54
N LEU A 99 12.05 -5.02 -10.53
CA LEU A 99 12.29 -6.46 -10.44
C LEU A 99 13.29 -6.81 -9.33
N LYS A 100 14.33 -6.01 -9.15
CA LYS A 100 15.28 -6.16 -8.04
C LYS A 100 14.60 -6.02 -6.68
N GLY A 101 13.72 -5.03 -6.54
CA GLY A 101 12.94 -4.84 -5.32
C GLY A 101 12.02 -6.03 -5.03
N VAL A 102 11.29 -6.53 -6.03
CA VAL A 102 10.40 -7.70 -5.90
C VAL A 102 11.19 -8.96 -5.53
N HIS A 103 12.35 -9.19 -6.14
CA HIS A 103 13.19 -10.34 -5.81
C HIS A 103 13.61 -10.35 -4.35
N ILE A 104 13.99 -9.22 -3.79
CA ILE A 104 14.37 -9.10 -2.38
C ILE A 104 13.18 -9.31 -1.47
N LEU A 105 12.01 -8.76 -1.81
CA LEU A 105 10.76 -9.01 -1.07
C LEU A 105 10.45 -10.50 -0.97
N THR A 106 10.53 -11.22 -2.08
CA THR A 106 10.31 -12.67 -2.13
C THR A 106 11.30 -13.41 -1.25
N TYR A 107 12.57 -13.01 -1.25
CA TYR A 107 13.61 -13.60 -0.41
C TYR A 107 13.31 -13.37 1.09
N ILE A 108 12.93 -12.16 1.47
CA ILE A 108 12.57 -11.82 2.87
C ILE A 108 11.40 -12.68 3.35
N GLN A 109 10.36 -12.83 2.52
CA GLN A 109 9.20 -13.67 2.85
C GLN A 109 9.55 -15.16 2.97
N ALA A 110 10.52 -15.64 2.23
CA ALA A 110 10.95 -17.03 2.28
C ALA A 110 11.85 -17.37 3.49
N VAL A 111 12.51 -16.37 4.08
CA VAL A 111 13.43 -16.53 5.22
C VAL A 111 12.70 -16.32 6.57
N ASP A 112 11.70 -15.52 6.60
CA ASP A 112 10.87 -15.27 7.77
C ASP A 112 9.66 -16.25 7.79
#